data_6ec7bf9a7485b8eb10c4c0a4d9745b86
#
_entry.id   6ec7bf9a7485b8eb10c4c0a4d9745b86
#
_cell.length_a   1.000
_cell.length_b   1.000
_cell.length_c   1.000
_cell.angle_alpha   90.00
_cell.angle_beta   90.00
_cell.angle_gamma   90.00
#
_symmetry.space_group_name_H-M   'P 1'
#
loop_
_entity.id
_entity.type
_entity.pdbx_description
1 polymer ?
#
loop_
_entity_poly.entity_id
_entity_poly.type
_entity_poly.pdbx_seq_one_letter_code
_entity_poly.pdbx_strand_id
1 'polypeptide(L)'
;MSTTSIAFKSKGSLLEGVITTPHNISGPYPAIIACHSHPSFKGHMGEDVISAICRVAGDAGFATMRFNFRGTGGSAGIHDKGKSEKNDVKSALDVIRRWPGIDKNRIAIAGYSFGASVIMDGAKMLRKANKFALIAPP
;
A
#
# COMPACT_ATOMS: atom_id res chain seq x y z
N MET A 1 4.76 11.62 -14.53
CA MET A 1 4.05 10.93 -13.45
C MET A 1 3.24 11.93 -12.64
N SER A 2 2.06 11.53 -12.23
CA SER A 2 1.18 12.37 -11.43
C SER A 2 1.13 11.80 -10.02
N THR A 3 1.56 12.60 -9.04
CA THR A 3 1.66 12.17 -7.64
C THR A 3 0.68 12.95 -6.79
N THR A 4 -0.12 12.23 -6.01
CA THR A 4 -1.16 12.81 -5.15
C THR A 4 -1.01 12.31 -3.72
N SER A 5 -0.89 13.24 -2.79
CA SER A 5 -0.96 12.93 -1.36
C SER A 5 -2.42 12.77 -0.95
N ILE A 6 -2.73 11.73 -0.21
CA ILE A 6 -4.09 11.39 0.18
C ILE A 6 -4.20 11.13 1.68
N ALA A 7 -5.41 11.23 2.18
CA ALA A 7 -5.77 10.76 3.51
C ALA A 7 -7.01 9.88 3.37
N PHE A 8 -7.03 8.76 4.08
CA PHE A 8 -8.15 7.82 4.01
C PHE A 8 -8.39 7.17 5.37
N LYS A 9 -9.62 6.72 5.59
CA LYS A 9 -10.00 6.16 6.88
C LYS A 9 -9.85 4.64 6.92
N SER A 10 -9.31 4.15 8.04
CA SER A 10 -9.24 2.73 8.35
C SER A 10 -9.80 2.54 9.76
N LYS A 11 -11.00 1.98 9.88
CA LYS A 11 -11.65 1.74 11.18
C LYS A 11 -11.57 2.93 12.12
N GLY A 12 -11.91 4.10 11.60
CA GLY A 12 -11.93 5.34 12.38
C GLY A 12 -10.62 6.10 12.48
N SER A 13 -9.50 5.52 12.05
CA SER A 13 -8.20 6.21 12.04
C SER A 13 -7.93 6.80 10.66
N LEU A 14 -7.45 8.04 10.62
CA LEU A 14 -7.09 8.70 9.38
C LEU A 14 -5.63 8.40 9.06
N LEU A 15 -5.41 7.77 7.91
CA LEU A 15 -4.08 7.38 7.45
C LEU A 15 -3.62 8.27 6.31
N GLU A 16 -2.30 8.46 6.21
CA GLU A 16 -1.70 9.20 5.10
C GLU A 16 -1.10 8.24 4.07
N GLY A 17 -1.16 8.64 2.81
CA GLY A 17 -0.58 7.86 1.74
C GLY A 17 -0.28 8.71 0.52
N VAL A 18 0.31 8.06 -0.49
CA VAL A 18 0.68 8.71 -1.74
C VAL A 18 0.32 7.76 -2.89
N ILE A 19 -0.39 8.29 -3.88
CA ILE A 19 -0.70 7.56 -5.11
C ILE A 19 0.01 8.24 -6.27
N THR A 20 0.73 7.46 -7.07
CA THR A 20 1.41 7.95 -8.27
C THR A 20 0.88 7.19 -9.47
N THR A 21 0.46 7.90 -10.51
CA THR A 21 -0.04 7.31 -11.75
C THR A 21 0.88 7.67 -12.91
N PRO A 22 1.07 6.76 -13.89
CA PRO A 22 1.78 7.11 -15.12
C PRO A 22 1.03 8.19 -15.88
N HIS A 23 1.75 9.01 -16.66
CA HIS A 23 1.07 10.05 -17.43
C HIS A 23 1.36 10.02 -18.94
N ASN A 24 2.36 9.33 -19.41
CA ASN A 24 2.63 9.22 -20.84
C ASN A 24 2.15 7.90 -21.43
N ILE A 25 1.30 7.21 -20.72
CA ILE A 25 0.75 5.91 -21.08
C ILE A 25 -0.74 5.95 -20.86
N SER A 26 -1.51 5.40 -21.78
CA SER A 26 -2.96 5.33 -21.62
C SER A 26 -3.36 4.28 -20.58
N GLY A 27 -4.33 4.62 -19.74
CA GLY A 27 -4.97 3.65 -18.84
C GLY A 27 -5.92 2.74 -19.56
N PRO A 28 -6.60 1.83 -18.83
CA PRO A 28 -6.49 1.69 -17.37
C PRO A 28 -5.17 1.04 -16.95
N TYR A 29 -4.66 1.45 -15.79
CA TYR A 29 -3.37 1.00 -15.30
C TYR A 29 -3.50 -0.16 -14.33
N PRO A 30 -2.60 -1.15 -14.37
CA PRO A 30 -2.44 -2.03 -13.21
C PRO A 30 -1.90 -1.22 -12.05
N ALA A 31 -2.13 -1.69 -10.84
CA ALA A 31 -1.69 -0.98 -9.64
C ALA A 31 -1.01 -1.90 -8.65
N ILE A 32 -0.13 -1.32 -7.83
CA ILE A 32 0.50 -2.04 -6.72
C ILE A 32 0.45 -1.17 -5.47
N ILE A 33 0.11 -1.80 -4.34
CA ILE A 33 0.15 -1.19 -3.02
C ILE A 33 1.37 -1.73 -2.30
N ALA A 34 2.19 -0.85 -1.72
CA ALA A 34 3.39 -1.25 -0.98
C ALA A 34 3.22 -0.97 0.50
N CYS A 35 3.42 -2.00 1.32
CA CYS A 35 3.21 -1.99 2.77
C CYS A 35 4.55 -2.09 3.49
N HIS A 36 4.86 -1.09 4.33
CA HIS A 36 6.19 -0.91 4.91
C HIS A 36 6.50 -1.86 6.07
N SER A 37 7.76 -1.87 6.49
CA SER A 37 8.26 -2.68 7.59
C SER A 37 7.84 -2.12 8.96
N HIS A 38 8.26 -2.82 10.03
CA HIS A 38 7.83 -2.50 11.39
C HIS A 38 8.30 -1.10 11.81
N PRO A 39 7.41 -0.27 12.37
CA PRO A 39 7.77 1.09 12.78
C PRO A 39 8.90 1.16 13.80
N SER A 40 9.03 0.15 14.67
CA SER A 40 10.12 0.10 15.66
C SER A 40 11.49 -0.06 15.01
N PHE A 41 11.55 -0.52 13.77
CA PHE A 41 12.78 -0.61 12.98
C PHE A 41 12.84 0.49 11.93
N LYS A 42 12.22 1.63 12.21
CA LYS A 42 12.17 2.81 11.32
C LYS A 42 11.40 2.54 10.03
N GLY A 43 10.49 1.57 10.03
CA GLY A 43 9.64 1.33 8.88
C GLY A 43 8.65 2.47 8.67
N HIS A 44 8.51 2.91 7.43
CA HIS A 44 7.54 3.93 7.01
C HIS A 44 7.42 3.89 5.49
N MET A 45 6.44 4.60 4.95
CA MET A 45 6.16 4.54 3.51
C MET A 45 7.28 5.11 2.62
N GLY A 46 8.22 5.84 3.18
CA GLY A 46 9.35 6.39 2.44
C GLY A 46 10.64 5.59 2.56
N GLU A 47 10.64 4.44 3.24
CA GLU A 47 11.85 3.64 3.39
C GLU A 47 12.33 3.10 2.05
N ASP A 48 13.62 2.75 1.96
CA ASP A 48 14.28 2.42 0.71
C ASP A 48 13.62 1.30 -0.08
N VAL A 49 13.21 0.23 0.60
CA VAL A 49 12.57 -0.92 -0.08
C VAL A 49 11.22 -0.51 -0.68
N ILE A 50 10.42 0.23 0.06
CA ILE A 50 9.12 0.70 -0.43
C ILE A 50 9.30 1.67 -1.59
N SER A 51 10.24 2.58 -1.48
CA SER A 51 10.56 3.53 -2.58
C SER A 51 11.03 2.78 -3.83
N ALA A 52 11.84 1.75 -3.66
CA ALA A 52 12.32 0.93 -4.78
C ALA A 52 11.17 0.16 -5.46
N ILE A 53 10.26 -0.42 -4.69
CA ILE A 53 9.08 -1.11 -5.23
C ILE A 53 8.28 -0.15 -6.10
N CYS A 54 7.99 1.04 -5.57
CA CYS A 54 7.19 2.03 -6.30
C CYS A 54 7.90 2.54 -7.54
N ARG A 55 9.22 2.76 -7.46
CA ARG A 55 9.99 3.21 -8.62
C ARG A 55 9.98 2.16 -9.74
N VAL A 56 10.29 0.91 -9.40
CA VAL A 56 10.36 -0.17 -10.39
C VAL A 56 8.99 -0.43 -11.01
N ALA A 57 7.94 -0.49 -10.20
CA ALA A 57 6.58 -0.70 -10.70
C ALA A 57 6.12 0.47 -11.56
N GLY A 58 6.41 1.70 -11.13
CA GLY A 58 6.08 2.90 -11.91
C GLY A 58 6.75 2.90 -13.27
N ASP A 59 8.02 2.53 -13.34
CA ASP A 59 8.76 2.42 -14.60
C ASP A 59 8.16 1.35 -15.50
N ALA A 60 7.52 0.34 -14.94
CA ALA A 60 6.84 -0.72 -15.70
C ALA A 60 5.41 -0.36 -16.10
N GLY A 61 4.95 0.84 -15.81
CA GLY A 61 3.61 1.32 -16.20
C GLY A 61 2.52 1.11 -15.15
N PHE A 62 2.88 0.74 -13.93
CA PHE A 62 1.92 0.58 -12.84
C PHE A 62 1.62 1.92 -12.16
N ALA A 63 0.37 2.09 -11.75
CA ALA A 63 0.08 3.05 -10.70
C ALA A 63 0.57 2.46 -9.37
N THR A 64 1.06 3.30 -8.47
CA THR A 64 1.60 2.84 -7.19
C THR A 64 0.91 3.56 -6.05
N MET A 65 0.72 2.83 -4.94
CA MET A 65 0.23 3.41 -3.70
C MET A 65 1.13 2.94 -2.56
N ARG A 66 1.54 3.89 -1.74
CA ARG A 66 2.21 3.60 -0.47
C ARG A 66 1.53 4.40 0.62
N PHE A 67 1.56 3.91 1.83
CA PHE A 67 0.91 4.59 2.95
C PHE A 67 1.62 4.24 4.25
N ASN A 68 1.41 5.04 5.27
CA ASN A 68 1.88 4.76 6.61
C ASN A 68 0.80 4.02 7.38
N PHE A 69 1.15 2.86 7.93
CA PHE A 69 0.26 2.13 8.84
C PHE A 69 -0.13 2.99 10.04
N ARG A 70 -1.22 2.64 10.69
CA ARG A 70 -1.67 3.31 11.91
C ARG A 70 -0.53 3.50 12.90
N GLY A 71 -0.46 4.68 13.49
CA GLY A 71 0.58 4.99 14.46
C GLY A 71 1.94 5.30 13.87
N THR A 72 2.08 5.33 12.54
CA THR A 72 3.34 5.65 11.85
C THR A 72 3.25 7.00 11.17
N GLY A 73 4.28 7.83 11.31
CA GLY A 73 4.34 9.13 10.65
C GLY A 73 3.13 9.99 10.95
N GLY A 74 2.50 10.52 9.92
CA GLY A 74 1.28 11.33 10.04
C GLY A 74 -0.01 10.52 10.13
N SER A 75 0.04 9.19 10.11
CA SER A 75 -1.13 8.36 10.26
C SER A 75 -1.57 8.31 11.72
N ALA A 76 -2.87 8.50 11.94
CA ALA A 76 -3.46 8.42 13.28
C ALA A 76 -3.55 6.97 13.76
N GLY A 77 -4.06 6.80 14.98
CA GLY A 77 -4.23 5.48 15.57
C GLY A 77 -2.98 5.01 16.29
N ILE A 78 -3.01 3.76 16.70
CA ILE A 78 -1.94 3.15 17.49
C ILE A 78 -1.50 1.87 16.82
N HIS A 79 -0.19 1.72 16.65
CA HIS A 79 0.40 0.47 16.19
C HIS A 79 0.07 -0.64 17.20
N ASP A 80 -0.52 -1.76 16.75
CA ASP A 80 -0.92 -2.86 17.63
C ASP A 80 -0.34 -4.21 17.21
N LYS A 81 0.86 -4.18 16.68
CA LYS A 81 1.68 -5.37 16.39
C LYS A 81 1.07 -6.30 15.33
N GLY A 82 0.35 -5.75 14.38
CA GLY A 82 -0.22 -6.49 13.27
C GLY A 82 -1.67 -6.93 13.46
N LYS A 83 -2.26 -6.69 14.62
CA LYS A 83 -3.64 -7.07 14.92
C LYS A 83 -4.64 -6.36 14.03
N SER A 84 -4.51 -5.03 13.95
CA SER A 84 -5.45 -4.18 13.23
C SER A 84 -4.88 -3.61 11.93
N GLU A 85 -3.58 -3.72 11.70
CA GLU A 85 -2.93 -3.17 10.50
C GLU A 85 -3.46 -3.79 9.21
N LYS A 86 -3.96 -5.04 9.25
CA LYS A 86 -4.60 -5.64 8.09
C LYS A 86 -5.81 -4.85 7.61
N ASN A 87 -6.51 -4.16 8.51
CA ASN A 87 -7.60 -3.27 8.14
C ASN A 87 -7.10 -2.07 7.35
N ASP A 88 -5.89 -1.60 7.66
CA ASP A 88 -5.26 -0.50 6.94
C ASP A 88 -5.00 -0.90 5.49
N VAL A 89 -4.49 -2.11 5.28
CA VAL A 89 -4.24 -2.63 3.92
C VAL A 89 -5.56 -2.78 3.17
N LYS A 90 -6.61 -3.30 3.83
CA LYS A 90 -7.94 -3.43 3.21
C LYS A 90 -8.49 -2.07 2.80
N SER A 91 -8.34 -1.06 3.65
CA SER A 91 -8.79 0.30 3.34
C SER A 91 -8.00 0.90 2.17
N ALA A 92 -6.68 0.67 2.12
CA ALA A 92 -5.86 1.09 1.00
C ALA A 92 -6.30 0.40 -0.30
N LEU A 93 -6.61 -0.89 -0.25
CA LEU A 93 -7.12 -1.63 -1.41
C LEU A 93 -8.43 -1.03 -1.90
N ASP A 94 -9.34 -0.68 -1.00
CA ASP A 94 -10.60 -0.05 -1.37
C ASP A 94 -10.39 1.30 -2.04
N VAL A 95 -9.42 2.09 -1.57
CA VAL A 95 -9.08 3.38 -2.17
C VAL A 95 -8.55 3.20 -3.59
N ILE A 96 -7.55 2.35 -3.77
CA ILE A 96 -6.91 2.18 -5.08
C ILE A 96 -7.89 1.59 -6.11
N ARG A 97 -8.79 0.71 -5.70
CA ARG A 97 -9.79 0.13 -6.59
C ARG A 97 -10.76 1.16 -7.16
N ARG A 98 -10.95 2.28 -6.48
CA ARG A 98 -11.83 3.39 -6.90
C ARG A 98 -11.07 4.55 -7.50
N TRP A 99 -9.75 4.49 -7.52
CA TRP A 99 -8.95 5.59 -8.04
C TRP A 99 -9.11 5.70 -9.56
N PRO A 100 -9.30 6.91 -10.09
CA PRO A 100 -9.47 7.09 -11.54
C PRO A 100 -8.30 6.52 -12.33
N GLY A 101 -8.61 5.81 -13.40
CA GLY A 101 -7.61 5.24 -14.31
C GLY A 101 -7.08 3.87 -13.90
N ILE A 102 -7.48 3.34 -12.75
CA ILE A 102 -7.00 2.03 -12.29
C ILE A 102 -7.85 0.90 -12.85
N ASP A 103 -7.19 -0.15 -13.33
CA ASP A 103 -7.84 -1.40 -13.66
C ASP A 103 -7.99 -2.22 -12.37
N LYS A 104 -9.20 -2.22 -11.83
CA LYS A 104 -9.48 -2.89 -10.54
C LYS A 104 -9.31 -4.41 -10.60
N ASN A 105 -9.15 -4.98 -11.78
CA ASN A 105 -8.90 -6.41 -11.96
C ASN A 105 -7.41 -6.76 -12.05
N ARG A 106 -6.53 -5.78 -11.92
CA ARG A 106 -5.07 -5.97 -11.97
C ARG A 106 -4.39 -5.19 -10.86
N ILE A 107 -4.63 -5.63 -9.61
CA ILE A 107 -4.05 -4.98 -8.42
C ILE A 107 -3.21 -5.99 -7.66
N ALA A 108 -1.96 -5.62 -7.39
CA ALA A 108 -1.04 -6.39 -6.55
C ALA A 108 -0.82 -5.66 -5.22
N ILE A 109 -0.50 -6.43 -4.20
CA ILE A 109 -0.09 -5.89 -2.90
C ILE A 109 1.27 -6.48 -2.56
N ALA A 110 2.25 -5.61 -2.30
CA ALA A 110 3.58 -6.01 -1.87
C ALA A 110 3.79 -5.60 -0.42
N GLY A 111 4.40 -6.47 0.36
CA GLY A 111 4.73 -6.17 1.75
C GLY A 111 6.17 -6.51 2.07
N TYR A 112 6.80 -5.66 2.86
CA TYR A 112 8.18 -5.83 3.29
C TYR A 112 8.23 -6.12 4.78
N SER A 113 8.79 -7.27 5.15
CA SER A 113 9.00 -7.71 6.53
C SER A 113 7.68 -7.71 7.32
N PHE A 114 7.47 -6.81 8.26
CA PHE A 114 6.21 -6.66 8.99
C PHE A 114 5.02 -6.48 8.04
N GLY A 115 5.17 -5.69 6.99
CA GLY A 115 4.12 -5.52 5.97
C GLY A 115 3.73 -6.84 5.32
N ALA A 116 4.69 -7.73 5.09
CA ALA A 116 4.41 -9.06 4.57
C ALA A 116 3.59 -9.90 5.56
N SER A 117 3.91 -9.83 6.85
CA SER A 117 3.13 -10.53 7.89
C SER A 117 1.70 -10.04 7.94
N VAL A 118 1.50 -8.73 7.84
CA VAL A 118 0.17 -8.12 7.85
C VAL A 118 -0.66 -8.62 6.68
N ILE A 119 -0.06 -8.70 5.49
CA ILE A 119 -0.74 -9.22 4.29
C ILE A 119 -1.12 -10.69 4.50
N MET A 120 -0.22 -11.50 5.03
CA MET A 120 -0.49 -12.92 5.28
C MET A 120 -1.66 -13.09 6.26
N ASP A 121 -1.67 -12.33 7.34
CA ASP A 121 -2.75 -12.38 8.32
C ASP A 121 -4.08 -11.89 7.75
N GLY A 122 -4.04 -10.94 6.84
CA GLY A 122 -5.23 -10.32 6.25
C GLY A 122 -5.66 -10.92 4.93
N ALA A 123 -5.03 -12.00 4.46
CA ALA A 123 -5.23 -12.51 3.10
C ALA A 123 -6.71 -12.72 2.74
N LYS A 124 -7.51 -13.22 3.68
CA LYS A 124 -8.94 -13.46 3.43
C LYS A 124 -9.72 -12.18 3.12
N MET A 125 -9.36 -11.06 3.76
CA MET A 125 -10.05 -9.80 3.50
C MET A 125 -9.46 -9.04 2.30
N LEU A 126 -8.35 -9.53 1.74
CA LEU A 126 -7.66 -8.88 0.62
C LEU A 126 -7.89 -9.60 -0.72
N ARG A 127 -8.96 -10.40 -0.81
CA ARG A 127 -9.23 -11.23 -1.99
C ARG A 127 -9.46 -10.46 -3.28
N LYS A 128 -9.76 -9.18 -3.19
CA LYS A 128 -9.94 -8.33 -4.38
C LYS A 128 -8.62 -7.93 -5.02
N ALA A 129 -7.50 -8.18 -4.36
CA ALA A 129 -6.18 -8.10 -4.99
C ALA A 129 -5.91 -9.40 -5.77
N ASN A 130 -5.19 -9.29 -6.87
CA ASN A 130 -4.92 -10.41 -7.76
C ASN A 130 -3.63 -11.13 -7.43
N LYS A 131 -2.64 -10.43 -6.92
CA LYS A 131 -1.31 -10.97 -6.64
C LYS A 131 -0.73 -10.37 -5.37
N PHE A 132 0.11 -11.13 -4.70
CA PHE A 132 0.83 -10.70 -3.52
C PHE A 132 2.32 -10.94 -3.71
N ALA A 133 3.14 -10.00 -3.26
CA ALA A 133 4.58 -10.15 -3.19
C ALA A 133 5.02 -9.98 -1.73
N LEU A 134 5.61 -11.01 -1.16
CA LEU A 134 6.03 -11.01 0.25
C LEU A 134 7.55 -10.96 0.27
N ILE A 135 8.09 -9.82 0.70
CA ILE A 135 9.52 -9.56 0.68
C ILE A 135 10.05 -9.68 2.10
N ALA A 136 11.00 -10.59 2.31
CA ALA A 136 11.63 -10.85 3.61
C ALA A 136 10.60 -10.94 4.75
N PRO A 137 9.58 -11.81 4.64
CA PRO A 137 8.64 -11.99 5.74
C PRO A 137 9.39 -12.52 6.98
N PRO A 138 9.02 -12.02 8.17
CA PRO A 138 9.70 -12.47 9.40
C PRO A 138 9.38 -13.90 9.77
#